data_a9a6948fcd2f021871c24dc2d57d0c8b
#
_entry.id   a9a6948fcd2f021871c24dc2d57d0c8b
#
_cell.length_a   1.000
_cell.length_b   1.000
_cell.length_c   1.000
_cell.angle_alpha   90.00
_cell.angle_beta   90.00
_cell.angle_gamma   90.00
#
_symmetry.space_group_name_H-M   'P 1'
#
loop_
_entity.id
_entity.type
_entity.pdbx_description
1 polymer ?
#
loop_
_entity_poly.entity_id
_entity_poly.type
_entity_poly.pdbx_seq_one_letter_code
_entity_poly.pdbx_strand_id
1 'polypeptide(L)'
;PNYTHLDVLKVAMESKKPIFIEKPMATTIEDASEIVRLADGYPSFIQIGLQYRYKAQYVETIHEVLERKTIGDLKTISMSEYRPPFLDKVKQWNKFSRYSGGTLIEKCCHYFDLINLFAKSYPKNIYASGGRALNFIDFAYNGENSDIDDHAFVIIEYQNGIKANFTLNMFCPDFSEELILCAEKGRIISSEKYSPKNDGYSSARIQIELGEEGSSRDSMVSYPSEIEKSGHHGATFFEHIELIKKLNGDRSNSATAIEGLWSVVIAGVAQKSIET
;
A
#
# COMPACT_ATOMS: atom_id res chain seq x y z
N PRO A 1 15.93 7.53 3.92
CA PRO A 1 14.84 8.35 3.39
C PRO A 1 14.50 7.98 1.96
N ASN A 2 13.23 8.09 1.56
CA ASN A 2 12.72 7.60 0.28
C ASN A 2 13.49 8.11 -0.95
N TYR A 3 13.88 9.39 -0.94
CA TYR A 3 14.61 10.02 -2.04
C TYR A 3 16.04 9.49 -2.26
N THR A 4 16.56 8.65 -1.36
CA THR A 4 17.90 8.07 -1.50
C THR A 4 17.89 6.65 -2.06
N HIS A 5 16.70 6.05 -2.27
CA HIS A 5 16.59 4.62 -2.59
C HIS A 5 17.28 4.26 -3.90
N LEU A 6 17.11 5.05 -4.96
CA LEU A 6 17.74 4.77 -6.26
C LEU A 6 19.27 4.85 -6.18
N ASP A 7 19.81 5.88 -5.54
CA ASP A 7 21.28 6.06 -5.44
C ASP A 7 21.92 4.95 -4.61
N VAL A 8 21.28 4.61 -3.46
CA VAL A 8 21.75 3.51 -2.61
C VAL A 8 21.63 2.17 -3.34
N LEU A 9 20.55 1.96 -4.10
CA LEU A 9 20.36 0.75 -4.90
C LEU A 9 21.50 0.57 -5.91
N LYS A 10 21.87 1.61 -6.67
CA LYS A 10 22.97 1.55 -7.65
C LYS A 10 24.27 1.04 -7.03
N VAL A 11 24.60 1.52 -5.83
CA VAL A 11 25.78 1.06 -5.09
C VAL A 11 25.61 -0.37 -4.57
N ALA A 12 24.43 -0.71 -4.01
CA ALA A 12 24.16 -2.04 -3.47
C ALA A 12 24.22 -3.13 -4.55
N MET A 13 23.84 -2.82 -5.79
CA MET A 13 23.87 -3.75 -6.93
C MET A 13 25.29 -4.22 -7.31
N GLU A 14 26.33 -3.47 -6.97
CA GLU A 14 27.73 -3.89 -7.16
C GLU A 14 28.04 -5.18 -6.38
N SER A 15 27.32 -5.44 -5.29
CA SER A 15 27.48 -6.65 -4.49
C SER A 15 26.99 -7.93 -5.17
N LYS A 16 26.11 -7.81 -6.19
CA LYS A 16 25.41 -8.93 -6.87
C LYS A 16 24.62 -9.85 -5.92
N LYS A 17 24.26 -9.34 -4.74
CA LYS A 17 23.50 -10.07 -3.72
C LYS A 17 22.00 -9.72 -3.82
N PRO A 18 21.10 -10.54 -3.25
CA PRO A 18 19.71 -10.17 -3.08
C PRO A 18 19.56 -8.83 -2.39
N ILE A 19 18.63 -8.01 -2.85
CA ILE A 19 18.37 -6.65 -2.33
C ILE A 19 16.93 -6.54 -1.87
N PHE A 20 16.73 -5.96 -0.70
CA PHE A 20 15.43 -5.54 -0.19
C PHE A 20 15.38 -4.01 -0.19
N ILE A 21 14.38 -3.44 -0.84
CA ILE A 21 14.13 -1.99 -0.89
C ILE A 21 12.86 -1.69 -0.12
N GLU A 22 12.95 -0.82 0.88
CA GLU A 22 11.77 -0.31 1.59
C GLU A 22 10.84 0.49 0.67
N LYS A 23 9.58 0.53 1.07
CA LYS A 23 8.57 1.34 0.38
C LYS A 23 8.64 2.84 0.80
N PRO A 24 8.18 3.73 -0.07
CA PRO A 24 7.97 3.53 -1.51
C PRO A 24 9.31 3.21 -2.18
N MET A 25 9.26 2.41 -3.25
CA MET A 25 10.53 2.05 -3.91
C MET A 25 11.29 3.27 -4.45
N ALA A 26 10.58 4.34 -4.79
CA ALA A 26 11.11 5.62 -5.23
C ALA A 26 10.10 6.74 -4.94
N THR A 27 10.54 8.00 -5.07
CA THR A 27 9.72 9.19 -4.87
C THR A 27 9.17 9.79 -6.15
N THR A 28 9.60 9.28 -7.31
CA THR A 28 9.14 9.70 -8.64
C THR A 28 8.86 8.48 -9.52
N ILE A 29 8.06 8.65 -10.57
CA ILE A 29 7.79 7.62 -11.57
C ILE A 29 9.06 7.30 -12.36
N GLU A 30 9.86 8.31 -12.64
CA GLU A 30 11.12 8.20 -13.37
C GLU A 30 12.13 7.33 -12.62
N ASP A 31 12.33 7.59 -11.32
CA ASP A 31 13.23 6.80 -10.49
C ASP A 31 12.71 5.36 -10.32
N ALA A 32 11.40 5.18 -10.14
CA ALA A 32 10.79 3.86 -10.06
C ALA A 32 10.96 3.07 -11.36
N SER A 33 10.83 3.72 -12.51
CA SER A 33 11.06 3.13 -13.83
C SER A 33 12.54 2.74 -14.02
N GLU A 34 13.45 3.57 -13.55
CA GLU A 34 14.88 3.26 -13.58
C GLU A 34 15.23 2.07 -12.68
N ILE A 35 14.60 1.95 -11.50
CA ILE A 35 14.78 0.76 -10.63
C ILE A 35 14.32 -0.51 -11.36
N VAL A 36 13.18 -0.48 -12.06
CA VAL A 36 12.72 -1.64 -12.85
C VAL A 36 13.71 -1.96 -13.95
N ARG A 37 14.21 -0.96 -14.69
CA ARG A 37 15.22 -1.16 -15.74
C ARG A 37 16.51 -1.79 -15.17
N LEU A 38 16.94 -1.34 -14.00
CA LEU A 38 18.12 -1.90 -13.32
C LEU A 38 17.87 -3.32 -12.80
N ALA A 39 16.65 -3.62 -12.37
CA ALA A 39 16.28 -4.95 -11.90
C ALA A 39 16.24 -5.98 -13.03
N ASP A 40 15.90 -5.52 -14.26
CA ASP A 40 15.97 -6.36 -15.46
C ASP A 40 17.45 -6.64 -15.79
N GLY A 41 17.82 -7.91 -15.76
CA GLY A 41 19.22 -8.34 -15.96
C GLY A 41 20.11 -8.29 -14.70
N TYR A 42 19.57 -7.91 -13.55
CA TYR A 42 20.31 -8.05 -12.27
C TYR A 42 20.51 -9.54 -11.93
N PRO A 43 21.72 -9.99 -11.58
CA PRO A 43 22.02 -11.43 -11.43
C PRO A 43 21.39 -12.07 -10.17
N SER A 44 20.64 -11.31 -9.41
CA SER A 44 19.91 -11.75 -8.23
C SER A 44 18.50 -11.15 -8.24
N PHE A 45 17.80 -11.17 -7.13
CA PHE A 45 16.46 -10.56 -7.05
C PHE A 45 16.46 -9.26 -6.25
N ILE A 46 15.50 -8.41 -6.57
CA ILE A 46 15.12 -7.23 -5.78
C ILE A 46 13.70 -7.44 -5.27
N GLN A 47 13.50 -7.30 -3.97
CA GLN A 47 12.21 -7.34 -3.30
C GLN A 47 11.83 -5.95 -2.81
N ILE A 48 10.57 -5.56 -3.01
CA ILE A 48 10.05 -4.28 -2.52
C ILE A 48 9.27 -4.49 -1.22
N GLY A 49 9.48 -3.59 -0.25
CA GLY A 49 8.91 -3.63 1.10
C GLY A 49 7.44 -3.22 1.16
N LEU A 50 6.57 -3.91 0.43
CA LEU A 50 5.12 -3.67 0.40
C LEU A 50 4.39 -4.61 1.38
N GLN A 51 4.68 -4.46 2.66
CA GLN A 51 4.29 -5.37 3.73
C GLN A 51 2.78 -5.48 3.99
N TYR A 52 1.94 -4.56 3.51
CA TYR A 52 0.49 -4.62 3.75
C TYR A 52 -0.15 -5.89 3.18
N ARG A 53 0.43 -6.50 2.14
CA ARG A 53 0.01 -7.81 1.62
C ARG A 53 -0.06 -8.90 2.70
N TYR A 54 0.69 -8.72 3.79
CA TYR A 54 0.85 -9.69 4.88
C TYR A 54 0.10 -9.31 6.16
N LYS A 55 -0.73 -8.27 6.16
CA LYS A 55 -1.67 -8.03 7.25
C LYS A 55 -2.70 -9.16 7.29
N ALA A 56 -3.07 -9.63 8.48
CA ALA A 56 -3.91 -10.81 8.65
C ALA A 56 -5.20 -10.75 7.83
N GLN A 57 -5.89 -9.61 7.83
CA GLN A 57 -7.13 -9.42 7.05
C GLN A 57 -6.88 -9.48 5.54
N TYR A 58 -5.75 -8.99 5.05
CA TYR A 58 -5.45 -9.03 3.61
C TYR A 58 -4.95 -10.39 3.16
N VAL A 59 -4.23 -11.14 3.99
CA VAL A 59 -3.86 -12.54 3.70
C VAL A 59 -5.12 -13.38 3.52
N GLU A 60 -6.09 -13.29 4.44
CA GLU A 60 -7.37 -13.99 4.31
C GLU A 60 -8.14 -13.55 3.06
N THR A 61 -8.16 -12.24 2.77
CA THR A 61 -8.83 -11.71 1.58
C THR A 61 -8.18 -12.20 0.29
N ILE A 62 -6.85 -12.21 0.23
CA ILE A 62 -6.10 -12.74 -0.93
C ILE A 62 -6.48 -14.21 -1.14
N HIS A 63 -6.49 -15.01 -0.09
CA HIS A 63 -6.86 -16.41 -0.15
C HIS A 63 -8.29 -16.62 -0.67
N GLU A 64 -9.27 -15.88 -0.14
CA GLU A 64 -10.67 -16.00 -0.54
C GLU A 64 -10.92 -15.52 -1.99
N VAL A 65 -10.30 -14.40 -2.39
CA VAL A 65 -10.58 -13.79 -3.69
C VAL A 65 -9.72 -14.37 -4.81
N LEU A 66 -8.41 -14.52 -4.57
CA LEU A 66 -7.47 -14.88 -5.65
C LEU A 66 -7.26 -16.38 -5.79
N GLU A 67 -7.34 -17.13 -4.69
CA GLU A 67 -7.11 -18.57 -4.70
C GLU A 67 -8.43 -19.35 -4.75
N ARG A 68 -9.35 -19.12 -3.81
CA ARG A 68 -10.64 -19.82 -3.72
C ARG A 68 -11.70 -19.30 -4.68
N LYS A 69 -11.60 -18.01 -5.08
CA LYS A 69 -12.62 -17.31 -5.89
C LYS A 69 -14.02 -17.37 -5.27
N THR A 70 -14.07 -17.23 -3.96
CA THR A 70 -15.29 -17.39 -3.15
C THR A 70 -16.42 -16.48 -3.63
N ILE A 71 -16.12 -15.22 -3.99
CA ILE A 71 -17.11 -14.24 -4.48
C ILE A 71 -17.24 -14.17 -6.01
N GLY A 72 -16.55 -15.04 -6.74
CA GLY A 72 -16.55 -15.01 -8.23
C GLY A 72 -15.65 -13.92 -8.80
N ASP A 73 -15.94 -13.50 -10.04
CA ASP A 73 -15.13 -12.51 -10.75
C ASP A 73 -15.35 -11.10 -10.24
N LEU A 74 -14.25 -10.45 -9.82
CA LEU A 74 -14.24 -9.13 -9.22
C LEU A 74 -14.69 -8.06 -10.22
N LYS A 75 -15.49 -7.11 -9.76
CA LYS A 75 -16.04 -6.00 -10.56
C LYS A 75 -15.60 -4.63 -10.05
N THR A 76 -15.65 -4.41 -8.72
CA THR A 76 -15.23 -3.15 -8.13
C THR A 76 -14.40 -3.34 -6.87
N ILE A 77 -13.50 -2.37 -6.61
CA ILE A 77 -12.63 -2.29 -5.45
C ILE A 77 -12.83 -0.93 -4.80
N SER A 78 -13.13 -0.90 -3.51
CA SER A 78 -13.14 0.32 -2.72
C SER A 78 -12.16 0.18 -1.57
N MET A 79 -11.26 1.16 -1.41
CA MET A 79 -10.24 1.18 -0.36
C MET A 79 -10.25 2.53 0.34
N SER A 80 -10.10 2.53 1.65
CA SER A 80 -10.00 3.76 2.43
C SER A 80 -9.00 3.68 3.56
N GLU A 81 -8.39 4.82 3.89
CA GLU A 81 -7.61 5.04 5.10
C GLU A 81 -8.04 6.32 5.77
N TYR A 82 -8.37 6.24 7.06
CA TYR A 82 -8.61 7.36 7.96
C TYR A 82 -7.60 7.28 9.09
N ARG A 83 -6.88 8.39 9.37
CA ARG A 83 -5.78 8.34 10.31
C ARG A 83 -5.42 9.70 10.92
N PRO A 84 -4.68 9.72 12.02
CA PRO A 84 -3.95 10.91 12.45
C PRO A 84 -2.88 11.34 11.44
N PRO A 85 -2.44 12.62 11.49
CA PRO A 85 -1.38 13.12 10.61
C PRO A 85 -0.05 12.36 10.78
N PHE A 86 0.87 12.58 9.85
CA PHE A 86 2.20 12.00 9.91
C PHE A 86 2.95 12.39 11.19
N LEU A 87 3.61 11.38 11.77
CA LEU A 87 4.58 11.59 12.84
C LEU A 87 5.81 12.32 12.29
N ASP A 88 6.54 12.95 13.21
CA ASP A 88 7.80 13.61 12.90
C ASP A 88 8.86 12.61 12.48
N LYS A 89 9.55 12.92 11.41
CA LYS A 89 10.75 12.21 10.93
C LYS A 89 11.97 13.10 11.07
N VAL A 90 13.15 12.50 11.01
CA VAL A 90 14.42 13.24 11.05
C VAL A 90 14.42 14.34 9.99
N LYS A 91 14.71 15.58 10.39
CA LYS A 91 14.67 16.76 9.52
C LYS A 91 13.32 16.97 8.82
N GLN A 92 12.24 16.41 9.33
CA GLN A 92 10.87 16.56 8.82
C GLN A 92 10.68 16.22 7.34
N TRP A 93 11.56 15.38 6.75
CA TRP A 93 11.62 15.10 5.31
C TRP A 93 10.28 14.60 4.73
N ASN A 94 9.48 13.90 5.52
CA ASN A 94 8.19 13.36 5.10
C ASN A 94 7.07 14.40 4.94
N LYS A 95 7.34 15.65 5.28
CA LYS A 95 6.41 16.78 5.12
C LYS A 95 6.71 17.63 3.88
N PHE A 96 7.62 17.16 3.02
CA PHE A 96 8.02 17.84 1.78
C PHE A 96 7.99 16.86 0.61
N SER A 97 7.22 17.18 -0.44
CA SER A 97 7.02 16.32 -1.61
C SER A 97 8.33 15.96 -2.32
N ARG A 98 9.28 16.91 -2.39
CA ARG A 98 10.61 16.70 -3.00
C ARG A 98 11.42 15.56 -2.34
N TYR A 99 11.15 15.24 -1.06
CA TYR A 99 11.85 14.18 -0.34
C TYR A 99 11.01 12.91 -0.16
N SER A 100 9.69 13.06 -0.13
CA SER A 100 8.77 11.95 0.13
C SER A 100 8.08 11.44 -1.13
N GLY A 101 8.01 12.24 -2.18
CA GLY A 101 7.14 12.04 -3.33
C GLY A 101 5.70 12.49 -3.11
N GLY A 102 5.43 13.15 -1.95
CA GLY A 102 4.08 13.51 -1.52
C GLY A 102 3.37 12.40 -0.76
N THR A 103 2.24 12.73 -0.16
CA THR A 103 1.49 11.81 0.72
C THR A 103 1.05 10.54 0.01
N LEU A 104 0.59 10.65 -1.25
CA LEU A 104 0.10 9.50 -2.00
C LEU A 104 1.21 8.49 -2.31
N ILE A 105 2.43 8.94 -2.61
CA ILE A 105 3.57 8.03 -2.83
C ILE A 105 4.07 7.49 -1.49
N GLU A 106 4.34 8.36 -0.53
CA GLU A 106 4.97 7.96 0.75
C GLU A 106 4.12 6.96 1.51
N LYS A 107 2.82 7.22 1.61
CA LYS A 107 1.91 6.42 2.44
C LYS A 107 1.04 5.47 1.63
N CYS A 108 0.45 5.95 0.55
CA CYS A 108 -0.64 5.21 -0.09
C CYS A 108 -0.15 4.16 -1.10
N CYS A 109 1.16 4.07 -1.37
CA CYS A 109 1.73 3.00 -2.21
C CYS A 109 1.32 1.60 -1.74
N HIS A 110 1.14 1.36 -0.44
CA HIS A 110 0.64 0.09 0.08
C HIS A 110 -0.76 -0.25 -0.41
N TYR A 111 -1.65 0.75 -0.43
CA TYR A 111 -3.04 0.56 -0.85
C TYR A 111 -3.16 0.41 -2.36
N PHE A 112 -2.39 1.19 -3.12
CA PHE A 112 -2.33 1.05 -4.57
C PHE A 112 -1.74 -0.30 -4.99
N ASP A 113 -0.78 -0.81 -4.24
CA ASP A 113 -0.27 -2.17 -4.42
C ASP A 113 -1.35 -3.23 -4.19
N LEU A 114 -2.11 -3.14 -3.08
CA LEU A 114 -3.22 -4.05 -2.80
C LEU A 114 -4.32 -3.97 -3.87
N ILE A 115 -4.71 -2.77 -4.30
CA ILE A 115 -5.71 -2.58 -5.35
C ILE A 115 -5.23 -3.25 -6.65
N ASN A 116 -3.97 -3.05 -7.06
CA ASN A 116 -3.38 -3.70 -8.23
C ASN A 116 -3.34 -5.22 -8.10
N LEU A 117 -2.98 -5.73 -6.92
CA LEU A 117 -2.92 -7.16 -6.63
C LEU A 117 -4.29 -7.83 -6.85
N PHE A 118 -5.38 -7.20 -6.41
CA PHE A 118 -6.74 -7.72 -6.63
C PHE A 118 -7.24 -7.48 -8.05
N ALA A 119 -6.95 -6.33 -8.65
CA ALA A 119 -7.38 -6.00 -10.01
C ALA A 119 -6.75 -6.92 -11.07
N LYS A 120 -5.52 -7.42 -10.84
CA LYS A 120 -4.75 -8.24 -11.80
C LYS A 120 -4.73 -7.65 -13.20
N SER A 121 -4.63 -6.33 -13.30
CA SER A 121 -4.68 -5.59 -14.56
C SER A 121 -3.89 -4.29 -14.41
N TYR A 122 -3.57 -3.67 -15.55
CA TYR A 122 -2.93 -2.36 -15.54
C TYR A 122 -3.95 -1.23 -15.48
N PRO A 123 -3.68 -0.14 -14.73
CA PRO A 123 -4.47 1.08 -14.77
C PRO A 123 -4.52 1.65 -16.19
N LYS A 124 -5.71 2.13 -16.57
CA LYS A 124 -5.94 2.80 -17.87
C LYS A 124 -6.12 4.30 -17.70
N ASN A 125 -6.97 4.69 -16.75
CA ASN A 125 -7.23 6.08 -16.40
C ASN A 125 -7.21 6.24 -14.88
N ILE A 126 -6.71 7.38 -14.41
CA ILE A 126 -6.66 7.74 -12.99
C ILE A 126 -7.16 9.18 -12.87
N TYR A 127 -8.11 9.40 -11.97
CA TYR A 127 -8.67 10.71 -11.61
C TYR A 127 -8.50 10.91 -10.12
N ALA A 128 -8.12 12.10 -9.69
CA ALA A 128 -8.02 12.39 -8.28
C ALA A 128 -8.41 13.83 -7.97
N SER A 129 -8.94 14.02 -6.75
CA SER A 129 -9.17 15.31 -6.13
C SER A 129 -8.69 15.22 -4.69
N GLY A 130 -8.01 16.26 -4.20
CA GLY A 130 -7.42 16.26 -2.88
C GLY A 130 -6.81 17.60 -2.53
N GLY A 131 -6.02 17.64 -1.47
CA GLY A 131 -5.33 18.85 -1.06
C GLY A 131 -5.01 18.88 0.43
N ARG A 132 -4.81 20.09 0.95
CA ARG A 132 -4.59 20.38 2.38
C ARG A 132 -5.80 21.09 2.94
N ALA A 133 -6.46 20.46 3.91
CA ALA A 133 -7.63 21.01 4.57
C ALA A 133 -7.35 21.43 6.02
N LEU A 134 -6.46 20.75 6.72
CA LEU A 134 -6.22 20.95 8.14
C LEU A 134 -4.74 20.83 8.52
N ASN A 135 -4.05 19.77 8.08
CA ASN A 135 -2.71 19.48 8.55
C ASN A 135 -1.64 20.22 7.75
N PHE A 136 -0.57 20.62 8.43
CA PHE A 136 0.64 21.19 7.83
C PHE A 136 0.44 22.48 7.00
N ILE A 137 -0.73 23.16 7.12
CA ILE A 137 -1.03 24.39 6.36
C ILE A 137 0.00 25.47 6.68
N ASP A 138 0.26 25.71 7.97
CA ASP A 138 1.23 26.70 8.48
C ASP A 138 2.55 26.06 8.91
N PHE A 139 2.79 24.78 8.55
CA PHE A 139 4.01 24.10 8.93
C PHE A 139 5.16 24.53 8.04
N ALA A 140 6.23 25.02 8.67
CA ALA A 140 7.48 25.34 8.01
C ALA A 140 8.67 24.72 8.76
N TYR A 141 9.70 24.32 8.02
CA TYR A 141 10.94 23.83 8.57
C TYR A 141 12.12 24.37 7.76
N ASN A 142 13.08 25.00 8.44
CA ASN A 142 14.23 25.67 7.83
C ASN A 142 13.85 26.69 6.73
N GLY A 143 12.76 27.42 6.91
CA GLY A 143 12.30 28.46 5.97
C GLY A 143 11.51 27.93 4.77
N GLU A 144 11.21 26.65 4.72
CA GLU A 144 10.41 26.01 3.68
C GLU A 144 9.05 25.56 4.23
N ASN A 145 7.98 25.89 3.52
CA ASN A 145 6.63 25.45 3.88
C ASN A 145 6.36 24.02 3.41
N SER A 146 5.62 23.24 4.22
CA SER A 146 5.12 21.93 3.80
C SER A 146 4.24 22.05 2.56
N ASP A 147 4.34 21.06 1.68
CA ASP A 147 3.60 21.01 0.42
C ASP A 147 2.84 19.69 0.20
N ILE A 148 2.74 18.84 1.26
CA ILE A 148 2.04 17.55 1.18
C ILE A 148 0.54 17.68 1.46
N ASP A 149 -0.26 16.87 0.77
CA ASP A 149 -1.70 16.80 0.96
C ASP A 149 -2.08 15.99 2.22
N ASP A 150 -3.23 16.27 2.81
CA ASP A 150 -3.76 15.56 3.98
C ASP A 150 -5.05 14.77 3.70
N HIS A 151 -5.61 14.89 2.50
CA HIS A 151 -6.74 14.11 2.03
C HIS A 151 -6.71 13.95 0.51
N ALA A 152 -7.29 12.86 0.03
CA ALA A 152 -7.46 12.60 -1.40
C ALA A 152 -8.59 11.60 -1.67
N PHE A 153 -9.22 11.76 -2.82
CA PHE A 153 -10.13 10.82 -3.45
C PHE A 153 -9.55 10.43 -4.80
N VAL A 154 -9.30 9.16 -5.02
CA VAL A 154 -8.69 8.63 -6.24
C VAL A 154 -9.63 7.63 -6.89
N ILE A 155 -9.87 7.75 -8.19
CA ILE A 155 -10.63 6.79 -9.00
C ILE A 155 -9.66 6.18 -10.02
N ILE A 156 -9.66 4.85 -10.14
CA ILE A 156 -8.79 4.11 -11.03
C ILE A 156 -9.66 3.22 -11.93
N GLU A 157 -9.48 3.36 -13.24
CA GLU A 157 -10.08 2.48 -14.23
C GLU A 157 -9.03 1.52 -14.77
N TYR A 158 -9.30 0.21 -14.70
CA TYR A 158 -8.42 -0.83 -15.19
C TYR A 158 -8.75 -1.28 -16.61
N GLN A 159 -7.74 -1.81 -17.34
CA GLN A 159 -7.92 -2.29 -18.72
C GLN A 159 -8.92 -3.44 -18.83
N ASN A 160 -9.03 -4.29 -17.80
CA ASN A 160 -10.00 -5.40 -17.74
C ASN A 160 -11.41 -4.97 -17.33
N GLY A 161 -11.67 -3.66 -17.19
CA GLY A 161 -12.99 -3.11 -16.86
C GLY A 161 -13.26 -2.92 -15.37
N ILE A 162 -12.43 -3.46 -14.47
CA ILE A 162 -12.56 -3.22 -13.03
C ILE A 162 -12.43 -1.72 -12.75
N LYS A 163 -13.25 -1.21 -11.84
CA LYS A 163 -13.18 0.16 -11.31
C LYS A 163 -12.77 0.10 -9.85
N ALA A 164 -11.84 0.97 -9.47
CA ALA A 164 -11.42 1.09 -8.10
C ALA A 164 -11.48 2.53 -7.61
N ASN A 165 -11.65 2.71 -6.31
CA ASN A 165 -11.47 3.99 -5.66
C ASN A 165 -10.60 3.84 -4.41
N PHE A 166 -9.92 4.93 -4.06
CA PHE A 166 -9.18 5.06 -2.82
C PHE A 166 -9.51 6.40 -2.16
N THR A 167 -9.74 6.37 -0.84
CA THR A 167 -9.99 7.56 -0.04
C THR A 167 -8.95 7.66 1.05
N LEU A 168 -8.27 8.80 1.14
CA LEU A 168 -7.37 9.16 2.24
C LEU A 168 -7.94 10.31 3.05
N ASN A 169 -7.87 10.20 4.36
CA ASN A 169 -8.10 11.32 5.27
C ASN A 169 -7.13 11.22 6.46
N MET A 170 -6.33 12.27 6.66
CA MET A 170 -5.28 12.30 7.68
C MET A 170 -5.58 13.21 8.87
N PHE A 171 -6.82 13.59 9.08
CA PHE A 171 -7.24 14.40 10.23
C PHE A 171 -8.28 13.68 11.11
N CYS A 172 -8.27 12.36 11.12
CA CYS A 172 -9.07 11.53 12.01
C CYS A 172 -8.30 11.23 13.31
N PRO A 173 -8.99 11.15 14.47
CA PRO A 173 -8.33 10.92 15.75
C PRO A 173 -7.78 9.50 15.90
N ASP A 174 -8.40 8.53 15.25
CA ASP A 174 -8.05 7.11 15.28
C ASP A 174 -7.71 6.61 13.87
N PHE A 175 -6.96 5.51 13.83
CA PHE A 175 -6.66 4.83 12.57
C PHE A 175 -7.78 3.85 12.21
N SER A 176 -8.22 3.89 10.96
CA SER A 176 -9.02 2.83 10.35
C SER A 176 -8.72 2.69 8.87
N GLU A 177 -8.75 1.45 8.40
CA GLU A 177 -8.67 1.14 6.98
C GLU A 177 -9.75 0.12 6.61
N GLU A 178 -10.26 0.21 5.39
CA GLU A 178 -11.29 -0.70 4.89
C GLU A 178 -11.10 -0.96 3.40
N LEU A 179 -11.14 -2.25 3.05
CA LEU A 179 -11.14 -2.75 1.68
C LEU A 179 -12.47 -3.45 1.43
N ILE A 180 -13.20 -3.03 0.40
CA ILE A 180 -14.44 -3.67 -0.05
C ILE A 180 -14.24 -4.17 -1.48
N LEU A 181 -14.44 -5.45 -1.68
CA LEU A 181 -14.36 -6.13 -2.96
C LEU A 181 -15.74 -6.64 -3.35
N CYS A 182 -16.32 -6.10 -4.42
CA CYS A 182 -17.61 -6.55 -4.94
C CYS A 182 -17.41 -7.34 -6.24
N ALA A 183 -18.06 -8.49 -6.30
CA ALA A 183 -17.92 -9.47 -7.38
C ALA A 183 -19.27 -10.11 -7.74
N GLU A 184 -19.27 -11.06 -8.67
CA GLU A 184 -20.49 -11.67 -9.23
C GLU A 184 -21.37 -12.36 -8.21
N LYS A 185 -20.77 -13.00 -7.20
CA LYS A 185 -21.49 -13.86 -6.23
C LYS A 185 -21.65 -13.21 -4.86
N GLY A 186 -21.04 -12.05 -4.63
CA GLY A 186 -21.08 -11.39 -3.34
C GLY A 186 -19.99 -10.34 -3.14
N ARG A 187 -19.72 -10.03 -1.88
CA ARG A 187 -18.66 -9.08 -1.50
C ARG A 187 -17.83 -9.57 -0.32
N ILE A 188 -16.62 -9.04 -0.24
CA ILE A 188 -15.76 -9.17 0.93
C ILE A 188 -15.46 -7.77 1.46
N ILE A 189 -15.53 -7.60 2.78
CA ILE A 189 -15.12 -6.41 3.51
C ILE A 189 -13.99 -6.83 4.44
N SER A 190 -12.84 -6.19 4.29
CA SER A 190 -11.68 -6.37 5.17
C SER A 190 -11.35 -5.05 5.81
N SER A 191 -11.31 -5.01 7.13
CA SER A 191 -11.11 -3.76 7.86
C SER A 191 -10.15 -3.93 9.02
N GLU A 192 -9.50 -2.85 9.40
CA GLU A 192 -8.72 -2.72 10.62
C GLU A 192 -9.04 -1.40 11.30
N LYS A 193 -9.14 -1.44 12.63
CA LYS A 193 -9.29 -0.25 13.48
C LYS A 193 -8.28 -0.30 14.60
N TYR A 194 -7.65 0.82 14.87
CA TYR A 194 -6.70 1.02 15.94
C TYR A 194 -6.96 2.35 16.63
N SER A 195 -7.13 2.32 17.94
CA SER A 195 -7.25 3.54 18.74
C SER A 195 -6.16 3.58 19.79
N PRO A 196 -5.29 4.61 19.79
CA PRO A 196 -4.31 4.81 20.85
C PRO A 196 -4.93 4.97 22.24
N LYS A 197 -6.19 5.38 22.31
CA LYS A 197 -6.94 5.57 23.58
C LYS A 197 -7.40 4.27 24.21
N ASN A 198 -7.44 3.18 23.46
CA ASN A 198 -7.87 1.85 23.91
C ASN A 198 -6.68 0.90 24.07
N ASP A 199 -5.66 1.31 24.82
CA ASP A 199 -4.42 0.54 25.07
C ASP A 199 -3.70 0.08 23.80
N GLY A 200 -3.96 0.78 22.68
CA GLY A 200 -3.37 0.45 21.39
C GLY A 200 -3.88 -0.85 20.78
N TYR A 201 -5.02 -1.35 21.23
CA TYR A 201 -5.60 -2.58 20.66
C TYR A 201 -6.04 -2.36 19.22
N SER A 202 -5.53 -3.21 18.33
CA SER A 202 -5.96 -3.29 16.94
C SER A 202 -7.01 -4.39 16.78
N SER A 203 -8.03 -4.11 15.98
CA SER A 203 -9.03 -5.10 15.59
C SER A 203 -9.07 -5.23 14.08
N ALA A 204 -8.66 -6.38 13.57
CA ALA A 204 -8.78 -6.71 12.14
C ALA A 204 -9.92 -7.71 11.93
N ARG A 205 -10.69 -7.52 10.86
CA ARG A 205 -11.91 -8.27 10.58
C ARG A 205 -12.05 -8.54 9.09
N ILE A 206 -12.62 -9.71 8.78
CA ILE A 206 -13.08 -10.06 7.44
C ILE A 206 -14.56 -10.44 7.49
N GLN A 207 -15.35 -9.87 6.57
CA GLN A 207 -16.75 -10.21 6.36
C GLN A 207 -16.92 -10.68 4.92
N ILE A 208 -17.54 -11.84 4.73
CA ILE A 208 -17.86 -12.41 3.42
C ILE A 208 -19.37 -12.51 3.35
N GLU A 209 -19.95 -11.84 2.37
CA GLU A 209 -21.38 -11.84 2.13
C GLU A 209 -21.63 -12.42 0.73
N LEU A 210 -22.29 -13.57 0.69
CA LEU A 210 -22.71 -14.22 -0.55
C LEU A 210 -24.19 -13.94 -0.81
N GLY A 211 -24.59 -14.01 -2.09
CA GLY A 211 -26.00 -13.84 -2.48
C GLY A 211 -26.93 -14.91 -1.91
N GLU A 212 -28.16 -14.95 -2.36
CA GLU A 212 -29.28 -15.70 -1.74
C GLU A 212 -28.99 -17.19 -1.45
N GLU A 213 -28.13 -17.85 -2.22
CA GLU A 213 -27.79 -19.28 -2.04
C GLU A 213 -26.52 -19.50 -1.22
N GLY A 214 -25.86 -18.45 -0.75
CA GLY A 214 -24.58 -18.52 -0.07
C GLY A 214 -24.64 -18.26 1.43
N SER A 215 -23.69 -18.82 2.17
CA SER A 215 -23.50 -18.52 3.58
C SER A 215 -22.62 -17.28 3.76
N SER A 216 -22.97 -16.43 4.73
CA SER A 216 -22.12 -15.31 5.14
C SER A 216 -21.16 -15.70 6.25
N ARG A 217 -19.96 -15.14 6.26
CA ARG A 217 -18.95 -15.29 7.32
C ARG A 217 -18.55 -13.93 7.85
N ASP A 218 -18.39 -13.85 9.15
CA ASP A 218 -17.90 -12.66 9.84
C ASP A 218 -16.91 -13.12 10.91
N SER A 219 -15.65 -12.70 10.79
CA SER A 219 -14.58 -13.22 11.63
C SER A 219 -13.57 -12.12 11.98
N MET A 220 -13.15 -12.10 13.23
CA MET A 220 -11.93 -11.41 13.63
C MET A 220 -10.73 -12.22 13.15
N VAL A 221 -9.69 -11.55 12.69
CA VAL A 221 -8.44 -12.16 12.24
C VAL A 221 -7.26 -11.51 12.94
N SER A 222 -6.31 -12.32 13.35
CA SER A 222 -5.11 -11.85 14.05
C SER A 222 -3.98 -12.86 13.91
N TYR A 223 -2.78 -12.40 14.13
CA TYR A 223 -1.62 -13.26 14.35
C TYR A 223 -1.42 -13.53 15.84
N PRO A 224 -0.63 -14.54 16.21
CA PRO A 224 -0.18 -14.71 17.59
C PRO A 224 0.46 -13.42 18.13
N SER A 225 0.24 -13.12 19.40
CA SER A 225 0.62 -11.83 20.02
C SER A 225 2.10 -11.47 19.89
N GLU A 226 2.99 -12.47 19.86
CA GLU A 226 4.42 -12.29 19.67
C GLU A 226 4.76 -11.77 18.27
N ILE A 227 3.99 -12.20 17.26
CA ILE A 227 4.14 -11.79 15.87
C ILE A 227 3.53 -10.39 15.66
N GLU A 228 2.37 -10.12 16.22
CA GLU A 228 1.70 -8.82 16.10
C GLU A 228 2.58 -7.65 16.58
N LYS A 229 3.43 -7.87 17.58
CA LYS A 229 4.37 -6.87 18.09
C LYS A 229 5.52 -6.54 17.15
N SER A 230 5.72 -7.30 16.07
CA SER A 230 6.86 -7.15 15.16
C SER A 230 6.75 -5.99 14.14
N GLY A 231 5.74 -5.14 14.26
CA GLY A 231 5.46 -4.03 13.34
C GLY A 231 4.34 -4.32 12.36
N HIS A 232 3.52 -3.30 12.08
CA HIS A 232 2.33 -3.39 11.23
C HIS A 232 1.44 -4.61 11.55
N HIS A 233 1.26 -4.87 12.86
CA HIS A 233 0.48 -5.99 13.40
C HIS A 233 0.88 -7.35 12.82
N GLY A 234 2.21 -7.60 12.71
CA GLY A 234 2.79 -8.86 12.23
C GLY A 234 3.12 -8.90 10.74
N ALA A 235 2.65 -7.93 9.95
CA ALA A 235 2.91 -7.91 8.52
C ALA A 235 4.39 -7.83 8.17
N THR A 236 5.18 -7.05 8.92
CA THR A 236 6.64 -6.94 8.74
C THR A 236 7.35 -8.27 9.00
N PHE A 237 6.88 -9.06 9.98
CA PHE A 237 7.44 -10.39 10.23
C PHE A 237 7.26 -11.31 9.00
N PHE A 238 6.04 -11.38 8.46
CA PHE A 238 5.78 -12.24 7.31
C PHE A 238 6.44 -11.76 6.02
N GLU A 239 6.62 -10.48 5.85
CA GLU A 239 7.41 -9.93 4.75
C GLU A 239 8.85 -10.45 4.77
N HIS A 240 9.48 -10.52 5.95
CA HIS A 240 10.82 -11.10 6.10
C HIS A 240 10.82 -12.63 5.95
N ILE A 241 9.76 -13.32 6.34
CA ILE A 241 9.60 -14.76 6.04
C ILE A 241 9.55 -14.99 4.52
N GLU A 242 8.85 -14.15 3.77
CA GLU A 242 8.82 -14.24 2.31
C GLU A 242 10.20 -13.95 1.67
N LEU A 243 10.98 -13.02 2.26
CA LEU A 243 12.37 -12.80 1.86
C LEU A 243 13.22 -14.06 2.09
N ILE A 244 13.09 -14.71 3.26
CA ILE A 244 13.81 -15.94 3.59
C ILE A 244 13.45 -17.07 2.61
N LYS A 245 12.16 -17.26 2.30
CA LYS A 245 11.72 -18.22 1.29
C LYS A 245 12.43 -17.99 -0.05
N LYS A 246 12.45 -16.75 -0.50
CA LYS A 246 13.08 -16.37 -1.76
C LYS A 246 14.60 -16.60 -1.75
N LEU A 247 15.26 -16.34 -0.62
CA LEU A 247 16.69 -16.64 -0.43
C LEU A 247 17.00 -18.14 -0.50
N ASN A 248 16.07 -18.97 -0.03
CA ASN A 248 16.18 -20.45 -0.10
C ASN A 248 15.78 -21.03 -1.45
N GLY A 249 15.32 -20.22 -2.41
CA GLY A 249 14.82 -20.66 -3.69
C GLY A 249 13.38 -21.21 -3.67
N ASP A 250 12.66 -21.00 -2.58
CA ASP A 250 11.26 -21.37 -2.45
C ASP A 250 10.34 -20.36 -3.14
N ARG A 251 9.11 -20.80 -3.44
CA ARG A 251 8.08 -19.90 -3.96
C ARG A 251 7.74 -18.83 -2.93
N SER A 252 7.79 -17.57 -3.36
CA SER A 252 7.49 -16.40 -2.53
C SER A 252 6.46 -15.51 -3.22
N ASN A 253 5.59 -14.88 -2.42
CA ASN A 253 4.61 -13.88 -2.85
C ASN A 253 5.11 -12.45 -2.62
N SER A 254 6.42 -12.27 -2.49
CA SER A 254 7.03 -10.96 -2.28
C SER A 254 6.84 -10.03 -3.47
N ALA A 255 6.66 -8.74 -3.18
CA ALA A 255 6.48 -7.73 -4.21
C ALA A 255 7.74 -7.56 -5.08
N THR A 256 7.53 -7.53 -6.38
CA THR A 256 8.55 -7.32 -7.41
C THR A 256 8.78 -5.83 -7.68
N ALA A 257 9.87 -5.49 -8.37
CA ALA A 257 10.12 -4.11 -8.78
C ALA A 257 9.00 -3.55 -9.68
N ILE A 258 8.42 -4.38 -10.57
CA ILE A 258 7.32 -3.92 -11.44
C ILE A 258 6.03 -3.63 -10.65
N GLU A 259 5.75 -4.39 -9.60
CA GLU A 259 4.60 -4.13 -8.73
C GLU A 259 4.83 -2.87 -7.89
N GLY A 260 6.06 -2.66 -7.40
CA GLY A 260 6.47 -1.41 -6.75
C GLY A 260 6.32 -0.20 -7.68
N LEU A 261 6.75 -0.31 -8.95
CA LEU A 261 6.56 0.74 -9.96
C LEU A 261 5.08 1.12 -10.10
N TRP A 262 4.19 0.14 -10.27
CA TRP A 262 2.77 0.45 -10.48
C TRP A 262 2.12 1.11 -9.27
N SER A 263 2.57 0.82 -8.05
CA SER A 263 2.10 1.54 -6.86
C SER A 263 2.51 3.02 -6.88
N VAL A 264 3.74 3.31 -7.33
CA VAL A 264 4.25 4.68 -7.49
C VAL A 264 3.58 5.40 -8.67
N VAL A 265 3.33 4.70 -9.79
CA VAL A 265 2.66 5.28 -10.98
C VAL A 265 1.26 5.75 -10.61
N ILE A 266 0.44 4.93 -9.93
CA ILE A 266 -0.91 5.36 -9.53
C ILE A 266 -0.83 6.59 -8.63
N ALA A 267 0.04 6.57 -7.63
CA ALA A 267 0.21 7.68 -6.69
C ALA A 267 0.65 8.97 -7.38
N GLY A 268 1.66 8.88 -8.25
CA GLY A 268 2.21 10.05 -8.95
C GLY A 268 1.24 10.63 -9.99
N VAL A 269 0.50 9.78 -10.72
CA VAL A 269 -0.53 10.25 -11.67
C VAL A 269 -1.73 10.84 -10.92
N ALA A 270 -2.14 10.25 -9.78
CA ALA A 270 -3.18 10.82 -8.92
C ALA A 270 -2.76 12.21 -8.38
N GLN A 271 -1.51 12.35 -7.92
CA GLN A 271 -0.98 13.64 -7.48
C GLN A 271 -1.04 14.68 -8.61
N LYS A 272 -0.62 14.31 -9.81
CA LYS A 272 -0.70 15.19 -10.98
C LYS A 272 -2.14 15.59 -11.32
N SER A 273 -3.11 14.67 -11.16
CA SER A 273 -4.54 14.97 -11.36
C SER A 273 -5.10 15.92 -10.30
N ILE A 274 -4.56 15.95 -9.08
CA ILE A 274 -4.95 16.92 -8.04
C ILE A 274 -4.42 18.33 -8.37
N GLU A 275 -3.27 18.42 -9.02
CA GLU A 275 -2.59 19.67 -9.34
C GLU A 275 -3.14 20.36 -10.62
N THR A 276 -3.93 19.68 -11.44
CA THR A 276 -4.47 20.16 -12.73
C THR A 276 -5.98 20.37 -12.69
#